data_18e9fd499609cfb32a0f40b32fea6d5f
#
_entry.id   18e9fd499609cfb32a0f40b32fea6d5f
#
_cell.length_a   1.000
_cell.length_b   1.000
_cell.length_c   1.000
_cell.angle_alpha   90.00
_cell.angle_beta   90.00
_cell.angle_gamma   90.00
#
_symmetry.space_group_name_H-M   'P 1'
#
loop_
_entity.id
_entity.type
_entity.pdbx_description
1 polymer ?
#
loop_
_entity_poly.entity_id
_entity_poly.type
_entity_poly.pdbx_seq_one_letter_code
_entity_poly.pdbx_strand_id
1 'polypeptide(L)'
;FCWRSRLPRTGICSLSFGRYIHAAIPVLFGGCLTAALSSTNDALIPVTLRQAGNSTELALSQFGTFEAIVIPVLFFPSTILCALSGILITEAARATAANNQAHLQRLTKAVIQKTLQLSIFIAAGLLLYGNLIGTLLDGGALAGHLIRLLAPVVPLSLITHLRAHETR
;
A
#
# COMPACT_ATOMS: atom_id res chain seq x y z
N PHE A 1 44.43 -7.07 -20.30
CA PHE A 1 43.96 -5.87 -19.56
C PHE A 1 43.31 -6.34 -18.26
N CYS A 2 44.11 -6.44 -17.19
CA CYS A 2 43.67 -6.84 -15.85
C CYS A 2 43.10 -5.61 -15.12
N TRP A 3 41.81 -5.44 -15.12
CA TRP A 3 41.14 -4.46 -14.28
C TRP A 3 40.95 -5.03 -12.86
N ARG A 4 41.99 -4.91 -12.05
CA ARG A 4 41.97 -5.28 -10.64
C ARG A 4 41.38 -4.11 -9.87
N SER A 5 40.06 -3.99 -9.85
CA SER A 5 39.35 -3.09 -8.94
C SER A 5 39.64 -3.53 -7.51
N ARG A 6 40.44 -2.76 -6.79
CA ARG A 6 40.58 -2.88 -5.34
C ARG A 6 39.26 -2.37 -4.75
N LEU A 7 38.33 -3.27 -4.54
CA LEU A 7 37.23 -3.01 -3.65
C LEU A 7 37.80 -2.70 -2.25
N PRO A 8 37.47 -1.56 -1.63
CA PRO A 8 37.86 -1.36 -0.25
C PRO A 8 37.24 -2.52 0.55
N ARG A 9 38.08 -3.25 1.28
CA ARG A 9 37.61 -4.16 2.31
C ARG A 9 36.89 -3.29 3.35
N THR A 10 35.60 -3.07 3.14
CA THR A 10 34.71 -2.63 4.21
C THR A 10 34.75 -3.75 5.23
N GLY A 11 35.44 -3.49 6.36
CA GLY A 11 35.46 -4.41 7.46
C GLY A 11 34.00 -4.82 7.71
N ILE A 12 33.74 -6.12 7.71
CA ILE A 12 32.47 -6.68 8.15
C ILE A 12 32.33 -6.18 9.57
N CYS A 13 31.60 -5.11 9.76
CA CYS A 13 31.25 -4.63 11.07
C CYS A 13 30.43 -5.76 11.68
N SER A 14 31.06 -6.57 12.53
CA SER A 14 30.34 -7.60 13.30
C SER A 14 29.37 -6.83 14.18
N LEU A 15 28.13 -6.69 13.67
CA LEU A 15 27.05 -6.14 14.47
C LEU A 15 26.93 -7.02 15.70
N SER A 16 27.30 -6.49 16.85
CA SER A 16 27.14 -7.19 18.12
C SER A 16 25.67 -7.64 18.21
N PHE A 17 25.44 -8.92 18.49
CA PHE A 17 24.12 -9.52 18.62
C PHE A 17 23.17 -8.66 19.47
N GLY A 18 23.69 -8.01 20.53
CA GLY A 18 22.93 -7.07 21.34
C GLY A 18 22.41 -5.84 20.58
N ARG A 19 23.20 -5.27 19.65
CA ARG A 19 22.74 -4.15 18.81
C ARG A 19 21.65 -4.57 17.83
N TYR A 20 21.77 -5.79 17.29
CA TYR A 20 20.75 -6.34 16.41
C TYR A 20 19.42 -6.51 17.13
N ILE A 21 19.43 -7.13 18.32
CA ILE A 21 18.23 -7.29 19.16
C ILE A 21 17.63 -5.93 19.53
N HIS A 22 18.44 -4.98 19.96
CA HIS A 22 17.96 -3.66 20.33
C HIS A 22 17.30 -2.90 19.16
N ALA A 23 17.78 -3.11 17.94
CA ALA A 23 17.16 -2.54 16.74
C ALA A 23 15.91 -3.32 16.30
N ALA A 24 15.84 -4.63 16.55
CA ALA A 24 14.72 -5.47 16.16
C ALA A 24 13.49 -5.32 17.08
N ILE A 25 13.70 -5.10 18.38
CA ILE A 25 12.60 -4.98 19.37
C ILE A 25 11.55 -3.95 18.99
N PRO A 26 11.88 -2.68 18.66
CA PRO A 26 10.85 -1.69 18.31
C PRO A 26 10.11 -2.04 17.02
N VAL A 27 10.78 -2.69 16.06
CA VAL A 27 10.15 -3.15 14.82
C VAL A 27 9.17 -4.28 15.10
N LEU A 28 9.57 -5.27 15.91
CA LEU A 28 8.70 -6.37 16.33
C LEU A 28 7.51 -5.86 17.14
N PHE A 29 7.75 -4.98 18.10
CA PHE A 29 6.67 -4.39 18.90
C PHE A 29 5.67 -3.61 18.03
N GLY A 30 6.15 -2.78 17.10
CA GLY A 30 5.31 -2.09 16.14
C GLY A 30 4.50 -3.05 15.27
N GLY A 31 5.12 -4.12 14.77
CA GLY A 31 4.44 -5.18 14.01
C GLY A 31 3.35 -5.89 14.82
N CYS A 32 3.65 -6.29 16.05
CA CYS A 32 2.68 -6.92 16.94
C CYS A 32 1.51 -6.00 17.26
N LEU A 33 1.78 -4.72 17.53
CA LEU A 33 0.74 -3.73 17.81
C LEU A 33 -0.17 -3.52 16.59
N THR A 34 0.41 -3.38 15.41
CA THR A 34 -0.35 -3.25 14.16
C THR A 34 -1.21 -4.50 13.90
N ALA A 35 -0.66 -5.69 14.08
CA ALA A 35 -1.39 -6.94 13.92
C ALA A 35 -2.55 -7.06 14.93
N ALA A 36 -2.34 -6.69 16.19
CA ALA A 36 -3.37 -6.70 17.22
C ALA A 36 -4.51 -5.72 16.90
N LEU A 37 -4.17 -4.51 16.46
CA LEU A 37 -5.15 -3.51 16.04
C LEU A 37 -5.95 -3.97 14.81
N SER A 38 -5.29 -4.56 13.82
CA SER A 38 -5.95 -5.11 12.64
C SER A 38 -6.91 -6.23 13.01
N SER A 39 -6.45 -7.22 13.79
CA SER A 39 -7.31 -8.33 14.25
C SER A 39 -8.51 -7.84 15.07
N THR A 40 -8.32 -6.81 15.91
CA THR A 40 -9.42 -6.20 16.66
C THR A 40 -10.43 -5.54 15.74
N ASN A 41 -9.96 -4.81 14.73
CA ASN A 41 -10.81 -4.17 13.74
C ASN A 41 -11.63 -5.21 12.96
N ASP A 42 -11.00 -6.30 12.51
CA ASP A 42 -11.64 -7.38 11.75
C ASP A 42 -12.70 -8.12 12.58
N ALA A 43 -12.50 -8.22 13.90
CA ALA A 43 -13.48 -8.80 14.80
C ALA A 43 -14.65 -7.85 15.12
N LEU A 44 -14.40 -6.55 15.17
CA LEU A 44 -15.42 -5.56 15.51
C LEU A 44 -16.44 -5.33 14.37
N ILE A 45 -16.02 -5.40 13.13
CA ILE A 45 -16.89 -5.14 11.97
C ILE A 45 -18.09 -6.10 11.93
N PRO A 46 -17.92 -7.44 11.99
CA PRO A 46 -19.05 -8.35 12.02
C PRO A 46 -19.95 -8.16 13.27
N VAL A 47 -19.36 -7.82 14.41
CA VAL A 47 -20.11 -7.55 15.65
C VAL A 47 -21.03 -6.33 15.49
N THR A 48 -20.51 -5.24 14.94
CA THR A 48 -21.30 -4.03 14.70
C THR A 48 -22.38 -4.24 13.64
N LEU A 49 -22.09 -5.03 12.59
CA LEU A 49 -23.08 -5.41 11.58
C LEU A 49 -24.24 -6.23 12.18
N ARG A 50 -23.95 -7.12 13.13
CA ARG A 50 -24.98 -7.84 13.89
C ARG A 50 -25.83 -6.90 14.76
N GLN A 51 -25.21 -5.96 15.45
CA GLN A 51 -25.92 -4.99 16.28
C GLN A 51 -26.85 -4.09 15.46
N ALA A 52 -26.54 -3.86 14.18
CA ALA A 52 -27.40 -3.15 13.24
C ALA A 52 -28.62 -3.94 12.76
N GLY A 53 -28.88 -5.13 13.34
CA GLY A 53 -30.07 -5.95 13.05
C GLY A 53 -29.86 -7.05 12.00
N ASN A 54 -28.65 -7.30 11.57
CA ASN A 54 -28.34 -8.40 10.64
C ASN A 54 -28.20 -9.73 11.40
N SER A 55 -28.57 -10.85 10.73
CA SER A 55 -28.23 -12.18 11.24
C SER A 55 -26.70 -12.37 11.25
N THR A 56 -26.21 -13.27 12.08
CA THR A 56 -24.75 -13.55 12.15
C THR A 56 -24.20 -14.01 10.79
N GLU A 57 -24.94 -14.85 10.08
CA GLU A 57 -24.54 -15.36 8.76
C GLU A 57 -24.47 -14.25 7.73
N LEU A 58 -25.46 -13.34 7.72
CA LEU A 58 -25.47 -12.20 6.81
C LEU A 58 -24.33 -11.23 7.11
N ALA A 59 -24.07 -10.94 8.38
CA ALA A 59 -22.98 -10.06 8.79
C ALA A 59 -21.60 -10.61 8.39
N LEU A 60 -21.36 -11.92 8.58
CA LEU A 60 -20.13 -12.56 8.15
C LEU A 60 -20.01 -12.61 6.62
N SER A 61 -21.09 -12.88 5.90
CA SER A 61 -21.10 -12.88 4.45
C SER A 61 -20.78 -11.49 3.87
N GLN A 62 -21.38 -10.44 4.42
CA GLN A 62 -21.11 -9.06 4.00
C GLN A 62 -19.66 -8.65 4.28
N PHE A 63 -19.15 -8.99 5.46
CA PHE A 63 -17.76 -8.76 5.82
C PHE A 63 -16.80 -9.53 4.90
N GLY A 64 -17.08 -10.81 4.66
CA GLY A 64 -16.28 -11.63 3.75
C GLY A 64 -16.24 -11.07 2.32
N THR A 65 -17.38 -10.60 1.81
CA THR A 65 -17.45 -9.94 0.49
C THR A 65 -16.61 -8.66 0.46
N PHE A 66 -16.67 -7.86 1.51
CA PHE A 66 -15.88 -6.65 1.64
C PHE A 66 -14.37 -6.95 1.66
N GLU A 67 -13.95 -7.87 2.52
CA GLU A 67 -12.55 -8.22 2.73
C GLU A 67 -11.94 -8.96 1.54
N ALA A 68 -12.67 -9.94 1.00
CA ALA A 68 -12.15 -10.82 -0.05
C ALA A 68 -12.27 -10.25 -1.47
N ILE A 69 -13.19 -9.33 -1.72
CA ILE A 69 -13.47 -8.81 -3.07
C ILE A 69 -13.22 -7.31 -3.14
N VAL A 70 -13.86 -6.52 -2.28
CA VAL A 70 -13.84 -5.07 -2.41
C VAL A 70 -12.44 -4.50 -2.11
N ILE A 71 -11.84 -4.92 -1.02
CA ILE A 71 -10.50 -4.44 -0.60
C ILE A 71 -9.43 -4.77 -1.66
N PRO A 72 -9.27 -6.03 -2.14
CA PRO A 72 -8.29 -6.33 -3.18
C PRO A 72 -8.50 -5.55 -4.47
N VAL A 73 -9.73 -5.35 -4.91
CA VAL A 73 -10.03 -4.58 -6.12
C VAL A 73 -9.62 -3.11 -5.97
N LEU A 74 -9.91 -2.51 -4.82
CA LEU A 74 -9.54 -1.10 -4.55
C LEU A 74 -8.04 -0.91 -4.40
N PHE A 75 -7.33 -1.86 -3.78
CA PHE A 75 -5.89 -1.76 -3.52
C PHE A 75 -5.01 -2.35 -4.62
N PHE A 76 -5.58 -3.06 -5.60
CA PHE A 76 -4.82 -3.60 -6.74
C PHE A 76 -3.94 -2.53 -7.44
N PRO A 77 -4.41 -1.30 -7.69
CA PRO A 77 -3.56 -0.27 -8.28
C PRO A 77 -2.36 0.12 -7.41
N SER A 78 -2.51 0.05 -6.08
CA SER A 78 -1.43 0.37 -5.13
C SER A 78 -0.29 -0.65 -5.23
N THR A 79 -0.58 -1.92 -5.47
CA THR A 79 0.43 -2.97 -5.60
C THR A 79 1.35 -2.74 -6.79
N ILE A 80 0.80 -2.24 -7.90
CA ILE A 80 1.57 -1.87 -9.09
C ILE A 80 2.53 -0.71 -8.76
N LEU A 81 2.03 0.31 -8.06
CA LEU A 81 2.83 1.45 -7.64
C LEU A 81 3.91 1.06 -6.63
N CYS A 82 3.61 0.17 -5.69
CA CYS A 82 4.61 -0.38 -4.78
C CYS A 82 5.72 -1.13 -5.53
N ALA A 83 5.40 -1.90 -6.55
CA ALA A 83 6.39 -2.57 -7.37
C ALA A 83 7.30 -1.59 -8.13
N LEU A 84 6.75 -0.47 -8.62
CA LEU A 84 7.51 0.58 -9.29
C LEU A 84 8.36 1.42 -8.32
N SER A 85 7.99 1.49 -7.05
CA SER A 85 8.69 2.30 -6.05
C SER A 85 10.15 1.88 -5.86
N GLY A 86 10.46 0.60 -5.98
CA GLY A 86 11.83 0.08 -5.92
C GLY A 86 12.75 0.70 -6.98
N ILE A 87 12.25 0.86 -8.20
CA ILE A 87 12.99 1.50 -9.30
C ILE A 87 13.17 2.99 -9.03
N LEU A 88 12.13 3.64 -8.55
CA LEU A 88 12.15 5.08 -8.24
C LEU A 88 13.12 5.41 -7.11
N ILE A 89 13.18 4.57 -6.07
CA ILE A 89 14.13 4.74 -4.95
C ILE A 89 15.58 4.65 -5.46
N THR A 90 15.89 3.70 -6.33
CA THR A 90 17.26 3.57 -6.87
C THR A 90 17.65 4.77 -7.73
N GLU A 91 16.73 5.31 -8.54
CA GLU A 91 16.98 6.49 -9.36
C GLU A 91 17.12 7.76 -8.52
N ALA A 92 16.27 7.91 -7.49
CA ALA A 92 16.39 9.00 -6.52
C ALA A 92 17.73 8.95 -5.77
N ALA A 93 18.18 7.76 -5.35
CA ALA A 93 19.47 7.58 -4.70
C ALA A 93 20.65 7.97 -5.63
N ARG A 94 20.57 7.61 -6.92
CA ARG A 94 21.57 8.02 -7.93
C ARG A 94 21.61 9.54 -8.11
N ALA A 95 20.43 10.18 -8.22
CA ALA A 95 20.33 11.64 -8.35
C ALA A 95 20.91 12.37 -7.13
N THR A 96 20.65 11.83 -5.93
CA THR A 96 21.19 12.34 -4.68
C THR A 96 22.71 12.17 -4.62
N ALA A 97 23.25 11.01 -4.97
CA ALA A 97 24.69 10.74 -5.01
C ALA A 97 25.43 11.63 -6.02
N ALA A 98 24.77 11.98 -7.13
CA ALA A 98 25.29 12.92 -8.13
C ALA A 98 25.10 14.39 -7.74
N ASN A 99 24.54 14.69 -6.54
CA ASN A 99 24.17 16.01 -6.08
C ASN A 99 23.31 16.82 -7.07
N ASN A 100 22.51 16.12 -7.88
CA ASN A 100 21.66 16.72 -8.91
C ASN A 100 20.24 16.97 -8.40
N GLN A 101 20.09 18.01 -7.58
CA GLN A 101 18.82 18.39 -6.97
C GLN A 101 17.73 18.71 -8.00
N ALA A 102 18.11 19.29 -9.15
CA ALA A 102 17.15 19.60 -10.21
C ALA A 102 16.54 18.34 -10.84
N HIS A 103 17.34 17.29 -11.02
CA HIS A 103 16.86 16.00 -11.50
C HIS A 103 15.94 15.34 -10.48
N LEU A 104 16.33 15.33 -9.20
CA LEU A 104 15.53 14.78 -8.10
C LEU A 104 14.15 15.45 -8.02
N GLN A 105 14.09 16.78 -8.04
CA GLN A 105 12.82 17.51 -8.01
C GLN A 105 11.92 17.21 -9.22
N ARG A 106 12.51 17.12 -10.43
CA ARG A 106 11.76 16.74 -11.63
C ARG A 106 11.21 15.32 -11.54
N LEU A 107 12.01 14.39 -11.04
CA LEU A 107 11.62 13.00 -10.85
C LEU A 107 10.44 12.90 -9.88
N THR A 108 10.57 13.50 -8.69
CA THR A 108 9.52 13.51 -7.66
C THR A 108 8.22 14.11 -8.21
N LYS A 109 8.30 15.28 -8.84
CA LYS A 109 7.13 15.94 -9.43
C LYS A 109 6.46 15.09 -10.51
N ALA A 110 7.24 14.47 -11.40
CA ALA A 110 6.72 13.61 -12.45
C ALA A 110 6.04 12.36 -11.87
N VAL A 111 6.62 11.74 -10.85
CA VAL A 111 6.04 10.58 -10.16
C VAL A 111 4.71 10.92 -9.52
N ILE A 112 4.65 11.99 -8.73
CA ILE A 112 3.41 12.43 -8.08
C ILE A 112 2.33 12.72 -9.12
N GLN A 113 2.67 13.46 -10.17
CA GLN A 113 1.71 13.82 -11.21
C GLN A 113 1.18 12.58 -11.95
N LYS A 114 2.06 11.65 -12.34
CA LYS A 114 1.67 10.43 -13.05
C LYS A 114 0.87 9.47 -12.17
N THR A 115 1.24 9.34 -10.92
CA THR A 115 0.49 8.53 -9.95
C THR A 115 -0.91 9.11 -9.72
N LEU A 116 -1.03 10.43 -9.59
CA LEU A 116 -2.32 11.08 -9.43
C LEU A 116 -3.20 10.91 -10.67
N GLN A 117 -2.64 11.10 -11.87
CA GLN A 117 -3.38 10.86 -13.11
C GLN A 117 -3.89 9.43 -13.23
N LEU A 118 -3.02 8.45 -12.94
CA LEU A 118 -3.37 7.03 -12.96
C LEU A 118 -4.46 6.70 -11.93
N SER A 119 -4.34 7.21 -10.71
CA SER A 119 -5.30 6.95 -9.64
C SER A 119 -6.70 7.53 -9.93
N ILE A 120 -6.77 8.72 -10.53
CA ILE A 120 -8.03 9.32 -10.96
C ILE A 120 -8.66 8.50 -12.08
N PHE A 121 -7.85 8.05 -13.05
CA PHE A 121 -8.33 7.20 -14.14
C PHE A 121 -8.90 5.87 -13.63
N ILE A 122 -8.20 5.24 -12.69
CA ILE A 122 -8.66 3.98 -12.06
C ILE A 122 -9.94 4.23 -11.24
N ALA A 123 -9.99 5.29 -10.44
CA ALA A 123 -11.19 5.63 -9.67
C ALA A 123 -12.40 5.87 -10.59
N ALA A 124 -12.22 6.56 -11.71
CA ALA A 124 -13.26 6.74 -12.70
C ALA A 124 -13.72 5.40 -13.30
N GLY A 125 -12.79 4.51 -13.62
CA GLY A 125 -13.11 3.16 -14.08
C GLY A 125 -13.90 2.35 -13.04
N LEU A 126 -13.52 2.40 -11.77
CA LEU A 126 -14.24 1.72 -10.68
C LEU A 126 -15.63 2.33 -10.45
N LEU A 127 -15.79 3.64 -10.60
CA LEU A 127 -17.10 4.30 -10.52
C LEU A 127 -18.03 3.84 -11.65
N LEU A 128 -17.52 3.73 -12.87
CA LEU A 128 -18.31 3.33 -14.04
C LEU A 128 -18.62 1.83 -14.05
N TYR A 129 -17.61 1.00 -13.81
CA TYR A 129 -17.67 -0.45 -13.99
C TYR A 129 -17.76 -1.22 -12.66
N GLY A 130 -17.86 -0.57 -11.51
CA GLY A 130 -17.85 -1.22 -10.20
C GLY A 130 -18.94 -2.30 -10.05
N ASN A 131 -20.15 -2.07 -10.57
CA ASN A 131 -21.20 -3.08 -10.53
C ASN A 131 -20.87 -4.32 -11.38
N LEU A 132 -20.32 -4.09 -12.58
CA LEU A 132 -19.88 -5.18 -13.46
C LEU A 132 -18.76 -5.99 -12.81
N ILE A 133 -17.78 -5.31 -12.22
CA ILE A 133 -16.67 -5.96 -11.51
C ILE A 133 -17.19 -6.77 -10.32
N GLY A 134 -18.09 -6.21 -9.52
CA GLY A 134 -18.68 -6.90 -8.37
C GLY A 134 -19.44 -8.16 -8.77
N THR A 135 -20.18 -8.14 -9.88
CA THR A 135 -20.88 -9.32 -10.38
C THR A 135 -19.95 -10.35 -11.00
N LEU A 136 -18.91 -9.92 -11.72
CA LEU A 136 -17.91 -10.83 -12.32
C LEU A 136 -17.07 -11.57 -11.27
N LEU A 137 -16.90 -10.98 -10.08
CA LEU A 137 -16.14 -11.56 -8.98
C LEU A 137 -17.03 -12.30 -7.96
N ASP A 138 -18.26 -12.65 -8.35
CA ASP A 138 -19.24 -13.33 -7.48
C ASP A 138 -19.61 -12.58 -6.17
N GLY A 139 -19.24 -11.31 -6.07
CA GLY A 139 -19.58 -10.46 -4.91
C GLY A 139 -20.99 -9.85 -4.99
N GLY A 140 -21.69 -10.07 -6.09
CA GLY A 140 -23.03 -9.58 -6.32
C GLY A 140 -23.18 -8.06 -6.33
N ALA A 141 -24.41 -7.60 -6.15
CA ALA A 141 -24.74 -6.18 -6.12
C ALA A 141 -24.09 -5.41 -4.95
N LEU A 142 -23.88 -6.08 -3.81
CA LEU A 142 -23.25 -5.49 -2.63
C LEU A 142 -21.81 -5.09 -2.92
N ALA A 143 -21.00 -6.01 -3.48
CA ALA A 143 -19.61 -5.72 -3.83
C ALA A 143 -19.53 -4.59 -4.87
N GLY A 144 -20.38 -4.62 -5.89
CA GLY A 144 -20.41 -3.55 -6.89
C GLY A 144 -20.74 -2.18 -6.32
N HIS A 145 -21.72 -2.11 -5.42
CA HIS A 145 -22.07 -0.88 -4.73
C HIS A 145 -20.94 -0.36 -3.85
N LEU A 146 -20.30 -1.23 -3.06
CA LEU A 146 -19.17 -0.88 -2.19
C LEU A 146 -17.95 -0.43 -3.00
N ILE A 147 -17.62 -1.11 -4.11
CA ILE A 147 -16.53 -0.71 -5.01
C ILE A 147 -16.77 0.73 -5.52
N ARG A 148 -17.97 1.04 -5.98
CA ARG A 148 -18.31 2.37 -6.47
C ARG A 148 -18.27 3.42 -5.37
N LEU A 149 -18.80 3.12 -4.20
CA LEU A 149 -18.82 4.05 -3.06
C LEU A 149 -17.41 4.37 -2.59
N LEU A 150 -16.51 3.38 -2.58
CA LEU A 150 -15.15 3.53 -2.09
C LEU A 150 -14.14 3.93 -3.19
N ALA A 151 -14.51 3.93 -4.47
CA ALA A 151 -13.65 4.33 -5.56
C ALA A 151 -12.95 5.70 -5.37
N PRO A 152 -13.61 6.75 -4.82
CA PRO A 152 -12.95 8.04 -4.56
C PRO A 152 -11.85 7.96 -3.48
N VAL A 153 -11.83 6.91 -2.65
CA VAL A 153 -10.79 6.71 -1.64
C VAL A 153 -9.44 6.33 -2.27
N VAL A 154 -9.45 5.71 -3.47
CA VAL A 154 -8.24 5.28 -4.18
C VAL A 154 -7.25 6.43 -4.41
N PRO A 155 -7.61 7.56 -5.03
CA PRO A 155 -6.68 8.67 -5.22
C PRO A 155 -6.22 9.30 -3.90
N LEU A 156 -7.08 9.36 -2.89
CA LEU A 156 -6.73 9.87 -1.56
C LEU A 156 -5.69 8.95 -0.88
N SER A 157 -5.89 7.65 -0.91
CA SER A 157 -4.96 6.67 -0.35
C SER A 157 -3.58 6.75 -1.01
N LEU A 158 -3.53 6.86 -2.34
CA LEU A 158 -2.28 6.95 -3.08
C LEU A 158 -1.50 8.25 -2.80
N ILE A 159 -2.20 9.37 -2.63
CA ILE A 159 -1.57 10.65 -2.25
C ILE A 159 -0.96 10.56 -0.86
N THR A 160 -1.65 9.96 0.10
CA THR A 160 -1.14 9.81 1.48
C THR A 160 0.09 8.90 1.53
N HIS A 161 0.11 7.83 0.75
CA HIS A 161 1.27 6.95 0.61
C HIS A 161 2.49 7.67 0.02
N LEU A 162 2.31 8.46 -1.03
CA LEU A 162 3.40 9.25 -1.63
C LEU A 162 3.95 10.29 -0.64
N ARG A 163 3.08 10.99 0.08
CA ARG A 163 3.50 12.00 1.06
C ARG A 163 4.29 11.40 2.23
N ALA A 164 3.93 10.20 2.67
CA ALA A 164 4.66 9.50 3.73
C ALA A 164 6.10 9.12 3.32
N HIS A 165 6.37 8.95 2.03
CA HIS A 165 7.71 8.70 1.50
C HIS A 165 8.57 9.97 1.34
N GLU A 166 7.96 11.15 1.19
CA GLU A 166 8.68 12.42 1.10
C GLU A 166 9.20 12.94 2.46
N THR A 167 8.58 12.54 3.56
CA THR A 167 8.90 13.03 4.92
C THR A 167 9.92 12.16 5.66
N ARG A 168 10.49 11.14 5.02
CA ARG A 168 11.59 10.31 5.55
C ARG A 168 12.86 10.49 4.73
#